data_59eb3f5776c2587efbaa25eee69e0f86
#
_entry.id   59eb3f5776c2587efbaa25eee69e0f86
#
_cell.length_a   1.000
_cell.length_b   1.000
_cell.length_c   1.000
_cell.angle_alpha   90.00
_cell.angle_beta   90.00
_cell.angle_gamma   90.00
#
_symmetry.space_group_name_H-M   'P 1'
#
loop_
_entity.id
_entity.type
_entity.pdbx_description
1 polymer ?
#
loop_
_entity_poly.entity_id
_entity_poly.type
_entity_poly.pdbx_seq_one_letter_code
_entity_poly.pdbx_strand_id
1 'polypeptide(L)'
;MRALRNRVDTLVIGGGQAGLVMGYYLREAEEDFAILEADARVGDSWRQRYDSLRLFSPPRYASLPGWRISPAGPFPTRDEMADYLEAYALRFDLPVHTGTAVRRVSRSDGGGFLVETSRGDYTADRVVVAAGMHRVPRVPALAAEVDPAVRQLTSIDYRNPGQFAPGGVLVVGAGNSGTDIALDAAAAGHQTWIAGRHPGQVPFDIDSPSGRPVVPLVMFVFRHVLTLRTPPGRKVRKAQLGHGVNLVRNKLADLDAAGITRIGRIEAVVDGRPVSADGVRPEVGTVVWCTGSAPDHSFLDLPLRPGEDGLPRHDRGVAEEPGLYFLGLFFQYAVASETIQGLARDARWLVRQMRRTASTPRTAPSELRQPA
;
A
#
# COMPACT_ATOMS: atom_id res chain seq x y z
N MET A 1 8.73 5.11 -31.63
CA MET A 1 7.53 4.77 -30.82
C MET A 1 7.08 3.37 -31.18
N ARG A 2 7.24 2.40 -30.27
CA ARG A 2 6.66 1.06 -30.45
C ARG A 2 5.15 1.21 -30.37
N ALA A 3 4.40 0.74 -31.37
CA ALA A 3 2.93 0.74 -31.30
C ALA A 3 2.49 -0.01 -30.01
N LEU A 4 1.60 0.60 -29.24
CA LEU A 4 1.03 -0.02 -28.04
C LEU A 4 0.35 -1.32 -28.48
N ARG A 5 0.85 -2.46 -28.02
CA ARG A 5 0.15 -3.74 -28.21
C ARG A 5 -1.03 -3.74 -27.23
N ASN A 6 -2.24 -3.63 -27.77
CA ASN A 6 -3.46 -3.64 -26.96
C ASN A 6 -3.88 -5.04 -26.49
N ARG A 7 -3.15 -6.09 -26.88
CA ARG A 7 -3.34 -7.47 -26.41
C ARG A 7 -2.03 -8.03 -25.87
N VAL A 8 -2.09 -8.59 -24.67
CA VAL A 8 -0.98 -9.28 -24.00
C VAL A 8 -1.54 -10.50 -23.25
N ASP A 9 -0.69 -11.46 -22.90
CA ASP A 9 -1.12 -12.61 -22.11
C ASP A 9 -1.43 -12.21 -20.67
N THR A 10 -0.60 -11.34 -20.06
CA THR A 10 -0.77 -10.87 -18.69
C THR A 10 -0.71 -9.34 -18.61
N LEU A 11 -1.74 -8.73 -18.04
CA LEU A 11 -1.77 -7.30 -17.77
C LEU A 11 -1.62 -7.03 -16.27
N VAL A 12 -0.64 -6.21 -15.89
CA VAL A 12 -0.41 -5.81 -14.50
C VAL A 12 -0.94 -4.39 -14.29
N ILE A 13 -1.81 -4.18 -13.32
CA ILE A 13 -2.40 -2.89 -12.99
C ILE A 13 -1.68 -2.28 -11.80
N GLY A 14 -0.96 -1.19 -12.02
CA GLY A 14 -0.12 -0.47 -11.09
C GLY A 14 1.37 -0.68 -11.34
N GLY A 15 2.10 0.40 -11.61
CA GLY A 15 3.55 0.44 -11.84
C GLY A 15 4.38 0.79 -10.59
N GLY A 16 3.80 0.62 -9.40
CA GLY A 16 4.51 0.74 -8.13
C GLY A 16 5.41 -0.47 -7.84
N GLN A 17 5.98 -0.53 -6.62
CA GLN A 17 6.90 -1.62 -6.22
C GLN A 17 6.33 -3.03 -6.45
N ALA A 18 5.02 -3.23 -6.24
CA ALA A 18 4.39 -4.54 -6.43
C ALA A 18 4.32 -4.92 -7.91
N GLY A 19 3.87 -4.01 -8.77
CA GLY A 19 3.80 -4.25 -10.21
C GLY A 19 5.16 -4.46 -10.85
N LEU A 20 6.18 -3.68 -10.43
CA LEU A 20 7.55 -3.85 -10.93
C LEU A 20 8.15 -5.19 -10.51
N VAL A 21 7.91 -5.64 -9.27
CA VAL A 21 8.33 -6.98 -8.83
C VAL A 21 7.59 -8.07 -9.61
N MET A 22 6.31 -7.88 -9.91
CA MET A 22 5.58 -8.81 -10.76
C MET A 22 6.18 -8.85 -12.17
N GLY A 23 6.40 -7.68 -12.78
CA GLY A 23 7.02 -7.57 -14.11
C GLY A 23 8.40 -8.21 -14.17
N TYR A 24 9.22 -8.05 -13.12
CA TYR A 24 10.50 -8.74 -13.03
C TYR A 24 10.37 -10.27 -13.17
N TYR A 25 9.45 -10.89 -12.44
CA TYR A 25 9.27 -12.34 -12.49
C TYR A 25 8.52 -12.83 -13.73
N LEU A 26 7.65 -12.02 -14.34
CA LEU A 26 7.05 -12.33 -15.64
C LEU A 26 8.11 -12.32 -16.74
N ARG A 27 9.02 -11.33 -16.71
CA ARG A 27 10.16 -11.26 -17.63
C ARG A 27 11.10 -12.44 -17.47
N GLU A 28 11.48 -12.80 -16.23
CA GLU A 28 12.30 -13.99 -15.93
C GLU A 28 11.64 -15.31 -16.43
N ALA A 29 10.31 -15.30 -16.53
CA ALA A 29 9.52 -16.43 -17.04
C ALA A 29 9.25 -16.36 -18.55
N GLU A 30 9.77 -15.32 -19.25
CA GLU A 30 9.57 -15.05 -20.67
C GLU A 30 8.09 -14.94 -21.08
N GLU A 31 7.24 -14.43 -20.17
CA GLU A 31 5.81 -14.21 -20.41
C GLU A 31 5.59 -12.90 -21.22
N ASP A 32 4.56 -12.88 -22.07
CA ASP A 32 4.12 -11.64 -22.74
C ASP A 32 3.23 -10.83 -21.77
N PHE A 33 3.67 -9.61 -21.44
CA PHE A 33 2.97 -8.79 -20.46
C PHE A 33 3.16 -7.28 -20.70
N ALA A 34 2.28 -6.49 -20.07
CA ALA A 34 2.43 -5.05 -19.91
C ALA A 34 2.05 -4.63 -18.48
N ILE A 35 2.60 -3.51 -18.02
CA ILE A 35 2.29 -2.89 -16.74
C ILE A 35 1.63 -1.53 -17.04
N LEU A 36 0.42 -1.30 -16.51
CA LEU A 36 -0.28 -0.03 -16.63
C LEU A 36 -0.06 0.80 -15.36
N GLU A 37 0.43 2.03 -15.53
CA GLU A 37 0.63 2.98 -14.45
C GLU A 37 -0.21 4.24 -14.71
N ALA A 38 -1.02 4.62 -13.72
CA ALA A 38 -1.90 5.77 -13.82
C ALA A 38 -1.13 7.11 -13.81
N ASP A 39 -0.06 7.18 -13.01
CA ASP A 39 0.76 8.36 -12.88
C ASP A 39 1.63 8.60 -14.14
N ALA A 40 2.12 9.83 -14.31
CA ALA A 40 2.92 10.22 -15.46
C ALA A 40 4.30 9.54 -15.49
N ARG A 41 4.85 9.19 -14.32
CA ARG A 41 6.15 8.56 -14.16
C ARG A 41 6.08 7.42 -13.15
N VAL A 42 6.87 6.40 -13.36
CA VAL A 42 7.11 5.37 -12.33
C VAL A 42 7.69 6.03 -11.07
N GLY A 43 7.14 5.66 -9.91
CA GLY A 43 7.57 6.21 -8.63
C GLY A 43 6.79 7.46 -8.17
N ASP A 44 5.92 8.06 -9.00
CA ASP A 44 5.15 9.25 -8.61
C ASP A 44 4.24 8.98 -7.40
N SER A 45 3.77 7.76 -7.19
CA SER A 45 3.06 7.36 -5.97
C SER A 45 3.86 7.57 -4.68
N TRP A 46 5.20 7.61 -4.76
CA TRP A 46 6.09 7.99 -3.68
C TRP A 46 6.38 9.49 -3.67
N ARG A 47 6.69 10.11 -4.82
CA ARG A 47 6.93 11.56 -4.93
C ARG A 47 5.74 12.40 -4.46
N GLN A 48 4.53 11.86 -4.56
CA GLN A 48 3.30 12.48 -4.07
C GLN A 48 3.08 12.31 -2.55
N ARG A 49 3.97 11.71 -1.80
CA ARG A 49 3.93 11.66 -0.33
C ARG A 49 4.55 12.91 0.28
N TYR A 50 4.40 13.07 1.60
CA TYR A 50 4.95 14.21 2.32
C TYR A 50 6.49 14.25 2.27
N ASP A 51 7.03 15.48 2.31
CA ASP A 51 8.45 15.75 2.04
C ASP A 51 9.40 15.07 3.02
N SER A 52 9.02 14.98 4.29
CA SER A 52 9.81 14.35 5.36
C SER A 52 9.74 12.82 5.35
N LEU A 53 8.94 12.20 4.48
CA LEU A 53 8.75 10.75 4.49
C LEU A 53 10.07 10.00 4.29
N ARG A 54 10.35 9.11 5.23
CA ARG A 54 11.37 8.09 5.11
C ARG A 54 10.74 6.71 5.30
N LEU A 55 11.20 5.75 4.55
CA LEU A 55 10.78 4.37 4.73
C LEU A 55 11.15 3.91 6.15
N PHE A 56 10.36 3.01 6.70
CA PHE A 56 10.67 2.37 7.98
C PHE A 56 11.46 1.07 7.81
N SER A 57 11.76 0.67 6.58
CA SER A 57 12.56 -0.51 6.26
C SER A 57 13.98 -0.08 5.87
N PRO A 58 15.03 -0.67 6.47
CA PRO A 58 16.40 -0.48 6.02
C PRO A 58 16.59 -0.87 4.54
N PRO A 59 17.62 -0.36 3.84
CA PRO A 59 17.83 -0.56 2.40
C PRO A 59 17.78 -2.02 1.95
N ARG A 60 18.35 -2.92 2.76
CA ARG A 60 18.30 -4.37 2.48
C ARG A 60 16.90 -4.93 2.31
N TYR A 61 15.91 -4.37 3.02
CA TYR A 61 14.52 -4.82 3.04
C TYR A 61 13.59 -3.90 2.22
N ALA A 62 14.12 -2.79 1.72
CA ALA A 62 13.47 -1.87 0.79
C ALA A 62 13.85 -2.13 -0.67
N SER A 63 14.71 -3.12 -0.93
CA SER A 63 15.21 -3.47 -2.26
C SER A 63 14.29 -4.42 -2.98
N LEU A 64 14.14 -4.24 -4.29
CA LEU A 64 13.47 -5.17 -5.19
C LEU A 64 14.43 -6.29 -5.67
N PRO A 65 13.91 -7.41 -6.20
CA PRO A 65 14.75 -8.50 -6.70
C PRO A 65 15.71 -8.04 -7.81
N GLY A 66 16.91 -8.61 -7.82
CA GLY A 66 17.91 -8.36 -8.86
C GLY A 66 18.72 -7.06 -8.71
N TRP A 67 18.25 -6.09 -7.91
CA TRP A 67 18.99 -4.84 -7.70
C TRP A 67 18.71 -4.23 -6.33
N ARG A 68 19.76 -3.72 -5.66
CA ARG A 68 19.64 -3.10 -4.34
C ARG A 68 19.52 -1.59 -4.44
N ILE A 69 18.64 -1.01 -3.61
CA ILE A 69 18.62 0.43 -3.38
C ILE A 69 19.85 0.84 -2.55
N SER A 70 20.45 1.97 -2.89
CA SER A 70 21.62 2.54 -2.19
C SER A 70 21.32 3.99 -1.79
N PRO A 71 20.56 4.20 -0.71
CA PRO A 71 20.21 5.53 -0.23
C PRO A 71 21.39 6.18 0.50
N ALA A 72 21.35 7.51 0.65
CA ALA A 72 22.37 8.27 1.39
C ALA A 72 22.32 8.02 2.91
N GLY A 73 21.15 7.63 3.44
CA GLY A 73 20.94 7.43 4.87
C GLY A 73 20.53 5.99 5.25
N PRO A 74 20.31 5.73 6.54
CA PRO A 74 19.94 4.41 7.05
C PRO A 74 18.56 3.96 6.57
N PHE A 75 17.69 4.90 6.22
CA PHE A 75 16.35 4.66 5.67
C PHE A 75 16.16 5.48 4.39
N PRO A 76 15.72 4.87 3.28
CA PRO A 76 15.45 5.60 2.06
C PRO A 76 14.41 6.71 2.28
N THR A 77 14.61 7.84 1.63
CA THR A 77 13.59 8.88 1.49
C THR A 77 12.54 8.48 0.45
N ARG A 78 11.42 9.22 0.39
CA ARG A 78 10.41 9.04 -0.65
C ARG A 78 11.02 9.22 -2.06
N ASP A 79 11.87 10.23 -2.22
CA ASP A 79 12.45 10.57 -3.53
C ASP A 79 13.49 9.52 -3.95
N GLU A 80 14.36 9.08 -3.04
CA GLU A 80 15.29 7.96 -3.30
C GLU A 80 14.56 6.68 -3.68
N MET A 81 13.40 6.40 -3.04
CA MET A 81 12.59 5.24 -3.40
C MET A 81 11.93 5.42 -4.77
N ALA A 82 11.40 6.60 -5.08
CA ALA A 82 10.77 6.90 -6.35
C ALA A 82 11.75 6.77 -7.50
N ASP A 83 12.93 7.37 -7.37
CA ASP A 83 14.00 7.34 -8.37
C ASP A 83 14.54 5.91 -8.55
N TYR A 84 14.66 5.16 -7.48
CA TYR A 84 15.02 3.75 -7.54
C TYR A 84 14.00 2.92 -8.33
N LEU A 85 12.69 3.13 -8.12
CA LEU A 85 11.64 2.40 -8.85
C LEU A 85 11.65 2.75 -10.34
N GLU A 86 11.83 4.02 -10.70
CA GLU A 86 11.94 4.46 -12.09
C GLU A 86 13.17 3.85 -12.77
N ALA A 87 14.32 3.94 -12.12
CA ALA A 87 15.55 3.32 -12.60
C ALA A 87 15.48 1.79 -12.67
N TYR A 88 14.74 1.15 -11.75
CA TYR A 88 14.48 -0.28 -11.76
C TYR A 88 13.68 -0.71 -13.00
N ALA A 89 12.62 0.03 -13.34
CA ALA A 89 11.83 -0.25 -14.54
C ALA A 89 12.68 -0.17 -15.81
N LEU A 90 13.52 0.86 -15.90
CA LEU A 90 14.47 1.04 -17.03
C LEU A 90 15.53 -0.07 -17.05
N ARG A 91 16.16 -0.36 -15.92
CA ARG A 91 17.25 -1.36 -15.82
C ARG A 91 16.82 -2.74 -16.29
N PHE A 92 15.60 -3.12 -15.95
CA PHE A 92 15.03 -4.43 -16.33
C PHE A 92 14.15 -4.32 -17.57
N ASP A 93 14.17 -3.21 -18.32
CA ASP A 93 13.39 -2.99 -19.55
C ASP A 93 11.95 -3.49 -19.40
N LEU A 94 11.29 -3.11 -18.30
CA LEU A 94 9.90 -3.51 -18.02
C LEU A 94 8.94 -2.71 -18.90
N PRO A 95 7.95 -3.33 -19.55
CA PRO A 95 7.01 -2.65 -20.43
C PRO A 95 5.95 -1.87 -19.63
N VAL A 96 6.35 -0.76 -19.01
CA VAL A 96 5.47 0.11 -18.23
C VAL A 96 4.87 1.19 -19.12
N HIS A 97 3.54 1.22 -19.19
CA HIS A 97 2.76 2.23 -19.87
C HIS A 97 2.26 3.25 -18.85
N THR A 98 2.99 4.35 -18.70
CA THR A 98 2.65 5.44 -17.76
C THR A 98 1.54 6.33 -18.30
N GLY A 99 0.87 7.11 -17.42
CA GLY A 99 -0.27 7.96 -17.75
C GLY A 99 -1.49 7.16 -18.24
N THR A 100 -1.54 5.87 -17.91
CA THR A 100 -2.57 4.93 -18.39
C THR A 100 -3.41 4.44 -17.21
N ALA A 101 -4.38 5.25 -16.81
CA ALA A 101 -5.28 4.93 -15.70
C ALA A 101 -6.33 3.89 -16.14
N VAL A 102 -6.41 2.78 -15.43
CA VAL A 102 -7.47 1.78 -15.61
C VAL A 102 -8.76 2.32 -15.00
N ARG A 103 -9.84 2.26 -15.79
CA ARG A 103 -11.19 2.71 -15.41
C ARG A 103 -12.12 1.55 -15.09
N ARG A 104 -11.99 0.44 -15.82
CA ARG A 104 -12.83 -0.74 -15.67
C ARG A 104 -12.09 -2.00 -16.11
N VAL A 105 -12.32 -3.08 -15.40
CA VAL A 105 -11.89 -4.44 -15.78
C VAL A 105 -13.13 -5.32 -15.80
N SER A 106 -13.45 -5.90 -16.93
CA SER A 106 -14.60 -6.78 -17.12
C SER A 106 -14.23 -8.04 -17.89
N ARG A 107 -15.12 -9.01 -17.96
CA ARG A 107 -14.95 -10.15 -18.85
C ARG A 107 -15.09 -9.73 -20.30
N SER A 108 -14.24 -10.29 -21.17
CA SER A 108 -14.37 -10.17 -22.62
C SER A 108 -15.20 -11.31 -23.19
N ASP A 109 -16.05 -11.03 -24.19
CA ASP A 109 -16.87 -12.04 -24.89
C ASP A 109 -16.02 -13.15 -25.52
N GLY A 110 -14.80 -12.82 -25.95
CA GLY A 110 -13.83 -13.78 -26.50
C GLY A 110 -13.04 -14.58 -25.45
N GLY A 111 -13.36 -14.42 -24.17
CA GLY A 111 -12.61 -14.95 -23.04
C GLY A 111 -11.47 -14.03 -22.58
N GLY A 112 -10.99 -14.22 -21.35
CA GLY A 112 -10.06 -13.30 -20.73
C GLY A 112 -10.73 -12.04 -20.20
N PHE A 113 -10.04 -10.92 -20.24
CA PHE A 113 -10.47 -9.63 -19.69
C PHE A 113 -10.39 -8.52 -20.74
N LEU A 114 -11.38 -7.62 -20.69
CA LEU A 114 -11.33 -6.29 -21.28
C LEU A 114 -10.95 -5.29 -20.18
N VAL A 115 -9.94 -4.48 -20.44
CA VAL A 115 -9.43 -3.45 -19.52
C VAL A 115 -9.53 -2.10 -20.19
N GLU A 116 -10.53 -1.33 -19.78
CA GLU A 116 -10.79 0.01 -20.27
C GLU A 116 -9.86 1.02 -19.56
N THR A 117 -9.18 1.85 -20.34
CA THR A 117 -8.20 2.79 -19.78
C THR A 117 -8.40 4.23 -20.29
N SER A 118 -7.61 5.15 -19.74
CA SER A 118 -7.58 6.56 -20.20
C SER A 118 -6.91 6.72 -21.57
N ARG A 119 -6.21 5.70 -22.10
CA ARG A 119 -5.45 5.77 -23.37
C ARG A 119 -5.78 4.65 -24.36
N GLY A 120 -6.99 4.12 -24.28
CA GLY A 120 -7.46 3.00 -25.10
C GLY A 120 -7.50 1.70 -24.33
N ASP A 121 -8.21 0.72 -24.88
CA ASP A 121 -8.53 -0.50 -24.19
C ASP A 121 -7.50 -1.60 -24.46
N TYR A 122 -7.33 -2.48 -23.49
CA TYR A 122 -6.48 -3.65 -23.55
C TYR A 122 -7.31 -4.92 -23.40
N THR A 123 -6.82 -6.00 -24.00
CA THR A 123 -7.33 -7.34 -23.73
C THR A 123 -6.20 -8.21 -23.18
N ALA A 124 -6.51 -9.04 -22.19
CA ALA A 124 -5.54 -9.94 -21.58
C ALA A 124 -6.20 -11.25 -21.14
N ASP A 125 -5.45 -12.33 -21.18
CA ASP A 125 -5.93 -13.61 -20.64
C ASP A 125 -5.88 -13.62 -19.12
N ARG A 126 -4.96 -12.84 -18.54
CA ARG A 126 -4.71 -12.75 -17.10
C ARG A 126 -4.54 -11.28 -16.68
N VAL A 127 -5.08 -10.93 -15.52
CA VAL A 127 -4.93 -9.61 -14.90
C VAL A 127 -4.33 -9.77 -13.50
N VAL A 128 -3.30 -8.98 -13.19
CA VAL A 128 -2.70 -8.86 -11.85
C VAL A 128 -2.99 -7.46 -11.31
N VAL A 129 -3.75 -7.38 -10.24
CA VAL A 129 -4.01 -6.12 -9.54
C VAL A 129 -2.89 -5.87 -8.53
N ALA A 130 -2.07 -4.85 -8.80
CA ALA A 130 -0.96 -4.38 -7.96
C ALA A 130 -1.11 -2.88 -7.65
N ALA A 131 -2.36 -2.40 -7.53
CA ALA A 131 -2.73 -0.99 -7.41
C ALA A 131 -2.43 -0.35 -6.03
N GLY A 132 -1.89 -1.13 -5.09
CA GLY A 132 -1.49 -0.67 -3.75
C GLY A 132 -2.64 -0.61 -2.75
N MET A 133 -2.26 -0.53 -1.44
CA MET A 133 -3.19 -0.59 -0.31
C MET A 133 -3.60 0.79 0.23
N HIS A 134 -2.98 1.88 -0.25
CA HIS A 134 -3.11 3.20 0.37
C HIS A 134 -3.59 4.25 -0.64
N ARG A 135 -4.78 4.01 -1.25
CA ARG A 135 -5.35 4.88 -2.29
C ARG A 135 -6.43 5.80 -1.75
N VAL A 136 -7.33 5.30 -0.91
CA VAL A 136 -8.48 6.04 -0.40
C VAL A 136 -8.29 6.29 1.09
N PRO A 137 -8.24 7.56 1.55
CA PRO A 137 -8.10 7.86 2.96
C PRO A 137 -9.37 7.45 3.72
N ARG A 138 -9.19 6.90 4.93
CA ARG A 138 -10.31 6.61 5.84
C ARG A 138 -10.51 7.80 6.76
N VAL A 139 -11.45 8.69 6.41
CA VAL A 139 -11.80 9.85 7.23
C VAL A 139 -13.01 9.49 8.09
N PRO A 140 -12.98 9.67 9.42
CA PRO A 140 -14.13 9.42 10.28
C PRO A 140 -15.30 10.34 9.93
N ALA A 141 -16.55 9.87 10.11
CA ALA A 141 -17.74 10.66 9.80
C ALA A 141 -17.80 11.99 10.58
N LEU A 142 -17.32 11.98 11.84
CA LEU A 142 -17.23 13.19 12.68
C LEU A 142 -16.37 14.32 12.09
N ALA A 143 -15.55 14.04 11.09
CA ALA A 143 -14.79 15.08 10.40
C ALA A 143 -15.69 16.11 9.69
N ALA A 144 -16.90 15.71 9.29
CA ALA A 144 -17.88 16.62 8.68
C ALA A 144 -18.47 17.63 9.69
N GLU A 145 -18.33 17.39 11.00
CA GLU A 145 -18.83 18.24 12.07
C GLU A 145 -17.79 19.30 12.51
N VAL A 146 -16.53 19.17 12.06
CA VAL A 146 -15.47 20.14 12.38
C VAL A 146 -15.76 21.48 11.71
N ASP A 147 -15.54 22.56 12.45
CA ASP A 147 -15.76 23.94 11.97
C ASP A 147 -15.08 24.13 10.59
N PRO A 148 -15.80 24.59 9.57
CA PRO A 148 -15.23 24.84 8.23
C PRO A 148 -14.03 25.79 8.20
N ALA A 149 -13.85 26.64 9.22
CA ALA A 149 -12.67 27.50 9.39
C ALA A 149 -11.41 26.72 9.73
N VAL A 150 -11.53 25.51 10.29
CA VAL A 150 -10.42 24.61 10.60
C VAL A 150 -10.03 23.85 9.32
N ARG A 151 -8.78 24.01 8.91
CA ARG A 151 -8.26 23.27 7.74
C ARG A 151 -8.20 21.79 8.03
N GLN A 152 -8.74 20.96 7.14
CA GLN A 152 -8.68 19.54 7.25
C GLN A 152 -7.84 18.95 6.10
N LEU A 153 -6.91 18.06 6.44
CA LEU A 153 -6.06 17.31 5.52
C LEU A 153 -6.11 15.83 5.86
N THR A 154 -5.83 14.97 4.90
CA THR A 154 -5.52 13.56 5.17
C THR A 154 -4.00 13.34 5.09
N SER A 155 -3.50 12.20 5.57
CA SER A 155 -2.09 11.84 5.39
C SER A 155 -1.69 11.62 3.92
N ILE A 156 -2.67 11.50 3.02
CA ILE A 156 -2.46 11.39 1.57
C ILE A 156 -2.33 12.80 0.94
N ASP A 157 -3.06 13.79 1.45
CA ASP A 157 -3.07 15.16 0.93
C ASP A 157 -1.93 16.01 1.51
N TYR A 158 -1.46 15.66 2.71
CA TYR A 158 -0.37 16.36 3.36
C TYR A 158 0.94 16.21 2.57
N ARG A 159 1.66 17.32 2.41
CA ARG A 159 2.98 17.40 1.74
C ARG A 159 4.06 17.93 2.66
N ASN A 160 3.80 19.08 3.28
CA ASN A 160 4.76 19.75 4.18
C ASN A 160 4.06 20.76 5.10
N PRO A 161 4.75 21.27 6.12
CA PRO A 161 4.19 22.22 7.10
C PRO A 161 3.61 23.51 6.50
N GLY A 162 4.02 23.92 5.31
CA GLY A 162 3.44 25.08 4.63
C GLY A 162 1.95 24.98 4.31
N GLN A 163 1.37 23.78 4.46
CA GLN A 163 -0.06 23.59 4.30
C GLN A 163 -0.87 23.84 5.59
N PHE A 164 -0.22 23.95 6.75
CA PHE A 164 -0.94 24.21 7.99
C PHE A 164 -1.48 25.64 8.03
N ALA A 165 -2.69 25.79 8.55
CA ALA A 165 -3.25 27.09 8.87
C ALA A 165 -2.59 27.65 10.16
N PRO A 166 -2.61 28.96 10.38
CA PRO A 166 -2.15 29.54 11.65
C PRO A 166 -2.88 28.92 12.86
N GLY A 167 -2.15 28.74 13.97
CA GLY A 167 -2.66 28.11 15.19
C GLY A 167 -2.11 26.71 15.42
N GLY A 168 -2.77 25.95 16.28
CA GLY A 168 -2.34 24.59 16.63
C GLY A 168 -2.65 23.56 15.55
N VAL A 169 -1.99 22.42 15.61
CA VAL A 169 -2.18 21.28 14.71
C VAL A 169 -2.59 20.05 15.51
N LEU A 170 -3.72 19.44 15.15
CA LEU A 170 -4.15 18.15 15.66
C LEU A 170 -3.93 17.07 14.62
N VAL A 171 -3.11 16.08 14.96
CA VAL A 171 -2.94 14.86 14.14
C VAL A 171 -3.77 13.74 14.76
N VAL A 172 -4.74 13.23 14.00
CA VAL A 172 -5.63 12.14 14.45
C VAL A 172 -5.14 10.81 13.87
N GLY A 173 -4.63 9.95 14.72
CA GLY A 173 -4.02 8.65 14.38
C GLY A 173 -2.53 8.63 14.72
N ALA A 174 -2.14 7.80 15.70
CA ALA A 174 -0.78 7.73 16.26
C ALA A 174 0.10 6.64 15.58
N GLY A 175 -0.17 6.32 14.30
CA GLY A 175 0.66 5.42 13.49
C GLY A 175 1.91 6.11 12.90
N ASN A 176 2.67 5.38 12.04
CA ASN A 176 3.92 5.92 11.49
C ASN A 176 3.74 7.26 10.75
N SER A 177 2.72 7.39 9.89
CA SER A 177 2.45 8.67 9.21
C SER A 177 2.03 9.78 10.18
N GLY A 178 1.21 9.44 11.19
CA GLY A 178 0.78 10.44 12.19
C GLY A 178 1.92 10.95 13.02
N THR A 179 2.85 10.09 13.45
CA THR A 179 4.03 10.51 14.21
C THR A 179 4.98 11.35 13.37
N ASP A 180 5.19 11.01 12.10
CA ASP A 180 6.02 11.82 11.19
C ASP A 180 5.42 13.23 11.02
N ILE A 181 4.11 13.32 10.71
CA ILE A 181 3.42 14.60 10.47
C ILE A 181 3.34 15.45 11.76
N ALA A 182 3.17 14.81 12.92
CA ALA A 182 3.18 15.53 14.18
C ALA A 182 4.56 16.12 14.49
N LEU A 183 5.64 15.39 14.20
CA LEU A 183 7.00 15.90 14.32
C LEU A 183 7.29 17.05 13.34
N ASP A 184 6.78 16.97 12.10
CA ASP A 184 6.86 18.07 11.14
C ASP A 184 6.16 19.33 11.65
N ALA A 185 4.96 19.18 12.23
CA ALA A 185 4.19 20.29 12.76
C ALA A 185 4.91 20.96 13.96
N ALA A 186 5.43 20.16 14.88
CA ALA A 186 6.19 20.65 16.02
C ALA A 186 7.50 21.35 15.58
N ALA A 187 8.23 20.77 14.62
CA ALA A 187 9.43 21.36 14.06
C ALA A 187 9.17 22.70 13.33
N ALA A 188 7.97 22.88 12.79
CA ALA A 188 7.51 24.14 12.18
C ALA A 188 7.01 25.18 13.20
N GLY A 189 7.06 24.86 14.50
CA GLY A 189 6.70 25.78 15.60
C GLY A 189 5.21 25.77 15.95
N HIS A 190 4.42 24.82 15.44
CA HIS A 190 3.02 24.71 15.84
C HIS A 190 2.88 23.99 17.18
N GLN A 191 1.98 24.47 18.03
CA GLN A 191 1.50 23.68 19.14
C GLN A 191 0.80 22.45 18.58
N THR A 192 1.28 21.25 18.96
CA THR A 192 0.88 20.02 18.30
C THR A 192 0.29 19.02 19.26
N TRP A 193 -0.85 18.46 18.89
CA TRP A 193 -1.48 17.33 19.55
C TRP A 193 -1.50 16.10 18.62
N ILE A 194 -1.28 14.94 19.20
CA ILE A 194 -1.49 13.67 18.51
C ILE A 194 -2.54 12.86 19.27
N ALA A 195 -3.62 12.51 18.55
CA ALA A 195 -4.76 11.82 19.13
C ALA A 195 -4.82 10.35 18.67
N GLY A 196 -5.13 9.46 19.61
CA GLY A 196 -5.40 8.07 19.29
C GLY A 196 -4.60 7.06 20.10
N ARG A 197 -4.96 5.78 19.90
CA ARG A 197 -4.26 4.68 20.57
C ARG A 197 -2.87 4.48 19.97
N HIS A 198 -1.88 4.36 20.84
CA HIS A 198 -0.53 3.99 20.44
C HIS A 198 -0.49 2.57 19.86
N PRO A 199 0.01 2.38 18.63
CA PRO A 199 -0.02 1.06 17.96
C PRO A 199 1.03 0.06 18.50
N GLY A 200 1.80 0.44 19.51
CA GLY A 200 3.03 -0.25 19.94
C GLY A 200 4.26 0.30 19.21
N GLN A 201 5.44 -0.05 19.69
CA GLN A 201 6.70 0.31 19.05
C GLN A 201 7.66 -0.86 19.07
N VAL A 202 8.57 -0.91 18.09
CA VAL A 202 9.67 -1.88 18.11
C VAL A 202 10.57 -1.58 19.31
N PRO A 203 10.88 -2.58 20.15
CA PRO A 203 11.55 -2.36 21.44
C PRO A 203 13.05 -2.02 21.33
N PHE A 204 13.59 -1.98 20.13
CA PHE A 204 14.98 -1.64 19.85
C PHE A 204 15.06 -0.67 18.67
N ASP A 205 16.17 0.03 18.57
CA ASP A 205 16.46 0.82 17.38
C ASP A 205 17.03 -0.11 16.29
N ILE A 206 16.33 -0.17 15.17
CA ILE A 206 16.66 -1.06 14.03
C ILE A 206 18.04 -0.75 13.44
N ASP A 207 18.47 0.52 13.51
CA ASP A 207 19.75 0.96 12.94
C ASP A 207 20.91 0.94 13.96
N SER A 208 20.60 0.67 15.23
CA SER A 208 21.62 0.57 16.27
C SER A 208 22.53 -0.65 16.08
N PRO A 209 23.77 -0.62 16.60
CA PRO A 209 24.66 -1.79 16.60
C PRO A 209 24.04 -3.04 17.24
N SER A 210 23.21 -2.86 18.27
CA SER A 210 22.52 -3.95 18.96
C SER A 210 21.25 -4.43 18.22
N GLY A 211 20.59 -3.55 17.47
CA GLY A 211 19.38 -3.88 16.68
C GLY A 211 19.69 -4.63 15.39
N ARG A 212 20.75 -4.24 14.70
CA ARG A 212 21.13 -4.80 13.39
C ARG A 212 21.17 -6.34 13.33
N PRO A 213 21.70 -7.08 14.30
CA PRO A 213 21.69 -8.55 14.25
C PRO A 213 20.31 -9.15 14.50
N VAL A 214 19.39 -8.44 15.17
CA VAL A 214 18.05 -8.94 15.49
C VAL A 214 17.10 -8.79 14.29
N VAL A 215 17.27 -7.75 13.48
CA VAL A 215 16.41 -7.46 12.33
C VAL A 215 16.27 -8.64 11.36
N PRO A 216 17.34 -9.35 10.95
CA PRO A 216 17.21 -10.49 10.04
C PRO A 216 16.30 -11.60 10.59
N LEU A 217 16.38 -11.87 11.88
CA LEU A 217 15.53 -12.86 12.55
C LEU A 217 14.06 -12.43 12.55
N VAL A 218 13.78 -11.17 12.91
CA VAL A 218 12.42 -10.60 12.87
C VAL A 218 11.84 -10.67 11.46
N MET A 219 12.62 -10.28 10.45
CA MET A 219 12.20 -10.32 9.06
C MET A 219 11.98 -11.75 8.55
N PHE A 220 12.79 -12.71 9.01
CA PHE A 220 12.57 -14.13 8.73
C PHE A 220 11.24 -14.61 9.33
N VAL A 221 10.96 -14.26 10.58
CA VAL A 221 9.70 -14.61 11.26
C VAL A 221 8.50 -14.01 10.51
N PHE A 222 8.56 -12.74 10.11
CA PHE A 222 7.49 -12.05 9.35
C PHE A 222 7.24 -12.68 7.97
N ARG A 223 8.29 -13.20 7.33
CA ARG A 223 8.19 -13.82 6.00
C ARG A 223 7.78 -15.27 6.02
N HIS A 224 8.21 -16.05 7.04
CA HIS A 224 8.15 -17.51 7.00
C HIS A 224 7.36 -18.13 8.14
N VAL A 225 7.29 -17.49 9.31
CA VAL A 225 6.59 -18.02 10.49
C VAL A 225 5.19 -17.43 10.62
N LEU A 226 5.03 -16.11 10.50
CA LEU A 226 3.74 -15.45 10.63
C LEU A 226 2.97 -15.46 9.29
N THR A 227 2.52 -16.66 8.90
CA THR A 227 1.81 -16.90 7.64
C THR A 227 0.39 -17.40 7.89
N LEU A 228 -0.48 -17.33 6.88
CA LEU A 228 -1.85 -17.87 6.95
C LEU A 228 -1.89 -19.38 7.21
N ARG A 229 -0.81 -20.10 6.91
CA ARG A 229 -0.70 -21.56 7.14
C ARG A 229 -0.34 -21.93 8.57
N THR A 230 0.12 -20.98 9.37
CA THR A 230 0.57 -21.23 10.75
C THR A 230 -0.45 -20.68 11.77
N PRO A 231 -0.66 -21.37 12.91
CA PRO A 231 -1.54 -20.86 13.96
C PRO A 231 -1.12 -19.47 14.47
N PRO A 232 0.17 -19.16 14.75
CA PRO A 232 0.57 -17.84 15.18
C PRO A 232 0.31 -16.76 14.10
N GLY A 233 0.51 -17.07 12.82
CA GLY A 233 0.22 -16.13 11.74
C GLY A 233 -1.27 -15.79 11.65
N ARG A 234 -2.15 -16.78 11.75
CA ARG A 234 -3.61 -16.54 11.77
C ARG A 234 -4.05 -15.68 12.97
N LYS A 235 -3.45 -15.92 14.15
CA LYS A 235 -3.70 -15.10 15.35
C LYS A 235 -3.25 -13.64 15.14
N VAL A 236 -2.05 -13.45 14.59
CA VAL A 236 -1.51 -12.11 14.30
C VAL A 236 -2.37 -11.38 13.26
N ARG A 237 -2.82 -12.06 12.19
CA ARG A 237 -3.74 -11.46 11.21
C ARG A 237 -4.99 -10.89 11.87
N LYS A 238 -5.65 -11.70 12.72
CA LYS A 238 -6.86 -11.25 13.45
C LYS A 238 -6.57 -10.05 14.36
N ALA A 239 -5.43 -10.05 15.04
CA ALA A 239 -5.02 -8.95 15.92
C ALA A 239 -4.68 -7.66 15.15
N GLN A 240 -4.18 -7.78 13.93
CA GLN A 240 -3.82 -6.63 13.09
C GLN A 240 -4.99 -6.06 12.27
N LEU A 241 -6.09 -6.79 12.14
CA LEU A 241 -7.30 -6.27 11.50
C LEU A 241 -7.80 -5.03 12.26
N GLY A 242 -7.77 -3.87 11.59
CA GLY A 242 -8.18 -2.60 12.18
C GLY A 242 -7.15 -1.94 13.10
N HIS A 243 -5.93 -2.45 13.18
CA HIS A 243 -4.84 -1.85 13.94
C HIS A 243 -3.72 -1.36 13.01
N GLY A 244 -3.07 -0.24 13.39
CA GLY A 244 -1.88 0.25 12.68
C GLY A 244 -0.65 -0.64 12.93
N VAL A 245 0.32 -0.54 12.03
CA VAL A 245 1.63 -1.16 12.20
C VAL A 245 2.38 -0.47 13.33
N ASN A 246 3.10 -1.24 14.16
CA ASN A 246 3.94 -0.70 15.23
C ASN A 246 4.87 0.41 14.72
N LEU A 247 5.13 1.40 15.57
CA LEU A 247 6.13 2.43 15.28
C LEU A 247 7.51 1.78 15.15
N VAL A 248 8.19 2.07 14.07
CA VAL A 248 9.49 1.47 13.75
C VAL A 248 10.61 2.48 13.94
N ARG A 249 10.53 3.62 13.27
CA ARG A 249 11.55 4.66 13.24
C ARG A 249 11.38 5.65 14.38
N ASN A 250 10.22 6.23 14.50
CA ASN A 250 9.89 7.17 15.58
C ASN A 250 9.46 6.41 16.84
N LYS A 251 9.79 6.96 17.99
CA LYS A 251 9.44 6.43 19.32
C LYS A 251 8.57 7.44 20.07
N LEU A 252 7.93 7.00 21.15
CA LEU A 252 7.19 7.92 22.02
C LEU A 252 8.10 9.01 22.61
N ALA A 253 9.33 8.66 22.95
CA ALA A 253 10.31 9.60 23.47
C ALA A 253 10.62 10.76 22.50
N ASP A 254 10.57 10.51 21.18
CA ASP A 254 10.79 11.55 20.17
C ASP A 254 9.63 12.55 20.15
N LEU A 255 8.39 12.07 20.34
CA LEU A 255 7.22 12.93 20.47
C LEU A 255 7.27 13.78 21.74
N ASP A 256 7.63 13.17 22.87
CA ASP A 256 7.76 13.85 24.16
C ASP A 256 8.89 14.91 24.11
N ALA A 257 10.02 14.59 23.49
CA ALA A 257 11.14 15.52 23.30
C ALA A 257 10.79 16.69 22.36
N ALA A 258 9.90 16.50 21.40
CA ALA A 258 9.39 17.54 20.51
C ALA A 258 8.24 18.37 21.13
N GLY A 259 7.86 18.12 22.39
CA GLY A 259 6.79 18.83 23.08
C GLY A 259 5.38 18.53 22.56
N ILE A 260 5.19 17.39 21.87
CA ILE A 260 3.90 16.99 21.30
C ILE A 260 3.01 16.44 22.42
N THR A 261 1.81 17.03 22.56
CA THR A 261 0.83 16.57 23.55
C THR A 261 0.06 15.37 23.02
N ARG A 262 0.16 14.23 23.70
CA ARG A 262 -0.60 13.02 23.38
C ARG A 262 -1.94 13.03 24.11
N ILE A 263 -3.02 12.82 23.36
CA ILE A 263 -4.41 12.82 23.88
C ILE A 263 -5.14 11.54 23.47
N GLY A 264 -6.25 11.27 24.12
CA GLY A 264 -7.13 10.17 23.81
C GLY A 264 -7.66 10.19 22.36
N ARG A 265 -8.42 9.18 21.97
CA ARG A 265 -9.09 9.15 20.65
C ARG A 265 -10.06 10.33 20.56
N ILE A 266 -10.18 10.92 19.37
CA ILE A 266 -11.26 11.86 19.10
C ILE A 266 -12.56 11.06 19.01
N GLU A 267 -13.52 11.38 19.87
CA GLU A 267 -14.82 10.68 19.99
C GLU A 267 -16.01 11.54 19.59
N ALA A 268 -15.83 12.87 19.65
CA ALA A 268 -16.90 13.81 19.32
C ALA A 268 -16.34 15.10 18.72
N VAL A 269 -17.21 15.87 18.11
CA VAL A 269 -17.01 17.29 17.79
C VAL A 269 -18.10 18.06 18.52
N VAL A 270 -17.72 19.08 19.30
CA VAL A 270 -18.65 19.93 20.05
C VAL A 270 -18.36 21.38 19.66
N ASP A 271 -19.38 22.07 19.20
CA ASP A 271 -19.27 23.46 18.70
C ASP A 271 -18.17 23.60 17.63
N GLY A 272 -18.09 22.61 16.70
CA GLY A 272 -17.10 22.57 15.62
C GLY A 272 -15.68 22.19 16.06
N ARG A 273 -15.43 21.88 17.34
CA ARG A 273 -14.11 21.55 17.89
C ARG A 273 -13.98 20.07 18.25
N PRO A 274 -12.91 19.38 17.84
CA PRO A 274 -12.65 17.99 18.22
C PRO A 274 -12.51 17.85 19.74
N VAL A 275 -13.11 16.77 20.28
CA VAL A 275 -13.06 16.41 21.70
C VAL A 275 -12.54 14.99 21.83
N SER A 276 -11.49 14.81 22.64
CA SER A 276 -10.91 13.49 22.87
C SER A 276 -11.62 12.75 24.03
N ALA A 277 -11.43 11.43 24.10
CA ALA A 277 -11.98 10.55 25.12
C ALA A 277 -11.60 10.94 26.56
N ASP A 278 -10.48 11.62 26.74
CA ASP A 278 -9.99 12.17 28.01
C ASP A 278 -10.44 13.63 28.25
N GLY A 279 -11.38 14.13 27.44
CA GLY A 279 -12.02 15.43 27.61
C GLY A 279 -11.20 16.63 27.10
N VAL A 280 -10.03 16.41 26.48
CA VAL A 280 -9.19 17.49 25.95
C VAL A 280 -9.84 18.07 24.69
N ARG A 281 -9.88 19.40 24.60
CA ARG A 281 -10.40 20.18 23.46
C ARG A 281 -9.28 21.06 22.91
N PRO A 282 -8.46 20.56 21.97
CA PRO A 282 -7.35 21.34 21.45
C PRO A 282 -7.84 22.53 20.60
N GLU A 283 -7.23 23.68 20.77
CA GLU A 283 -7.44 24.84 19.91
C GLU A 283 -6.56 24.71 18.67
N VAL A 284 -7.18 24.40 17.53
CA VAL A 284 -6.43 24.07 16.32
C VAL A 284 -6.90 24.85 15.11
N GLY A 285 -5.96 25.27 14.29
CA GLY A 285 -6.20 25.78 12.94
C GLY A 285 -6.20 24.67 11.89
N THR A 286 -5.59 23.51 12.22
CA THR A 286 -5.51 22.38 11.28
C THR A 286 -5.75 21.04 11.97
N VAL A 287 -6.51 20.17 11.32
CA VAL A 287 -6.64 18.74 11.66
C VAL A 287 -6.08 17.91 10.52
N VAL A 288 -5.20 16.94 10.84
CA VAL A 288 -4.67 15.98 9.87
C VAL A 288 -5.15 14.57 10.22
N TRP A 289 -5.97 14.00 9.34
CA TRP A 289 -6.53 12.67 9.52
C TRP A 289 -5.55 11.60 9.05
N CYS A 290 -4.84 10.99 10.00
CA CYS A 290 -3.90 9.88 9.82
C CYS A 290 -4.55 8.55 10.22
N THR A 291 -5.84 8.39 9.93
CA THR A 291 -6.70 7.28 10.38
C THR A 291 -6.66 6.06 9.47
N GLY A 292 -5.63 6.00 8.63
CA GLY A 292 -5.40 4.91 7.69
C GLY A 292 -6.04 5.14 6.33
N SER A 293 -5.92 4.14 5.49
CA SER A 293 -6.41 4.16 4.11
C SER A 293 -6.90 2.77 3.68
N ALA A 294 -7.52 2.70 2.52
CA ALA A 294 -7.99 1.48 1.89
C ALA A 294 -7.48 1.39 0.44
N PRO A 295 -7.39 0.19 -0.14
CA PRO A 295 -7.23 0.04 -1.56
C PRO A 295 -8.48 0.53 -2.29
N ASP A 296 -8.31 0.93 -3.55
CA ASP A 296 -9.42 1.16 -4.46
C ASP A 296 -9.48 0.00 -5.46
N HIS A 297 -10.54 -0.76 -5.42
CA HIS A 297 -10.85 -1.85 -6.36
C HIS A 297 -12.17 -1.60 -7.11
N SER A 298 -12.71 -0.38 -7.07
CA SER A 298 -13.99 0.00 -7.71
C SER A 298 -13.98 -0.19 -9.23
N PHE A 299 -12.80 -0.18 -9.84
CA PHE A 299 -12.64 -0.45 -11.26
C PHE A 299 -12.82 -1.92 -11.67
N LEU A 300 -12.93 -2.86 -10.71
CA LEU A 300 -13.16 -4.28 -10.99
C LEU A 300 -14.66 -4.55 -11.13
N ASP A 301 -15.18 -4.55 -12.35
CA ASP A 301 -16.55 -4.95 -12.67
C ASP A 301 -16.59 -6.47 -12.91
N LEU A 302 -16.42 -7.21 -11.84
CA LEU A 302 -16.32 -8.67 -11.80
C LEU A 302 -17.09 -9.20 -10.58
N PRO A 303 -17.64 -10.44 -10.64
CA PRO A 303 -18.44 -11.01 -9.54
C PRO A 303 -17.57 -11.43 -8.35
N LEU A 304 -16.86 -10.47 -7.74
CA LEU A 304 -15.96 -10.71 -6.63
C LEU A 304 -16.69 -10.69 -5.30
N ARG A 305 -16.46 -11.71 -4.47
CA ARG A 305 -16.97 -11.76 -3.11
C ARG A 305 -15.97 -11.11 -2.15
N PRO A 306 -16.42 -10.28 -1.18
CA PRO A 306 -15.55 -9.74 -0.16
C PRO A 306 -15.11 -10.82 0.84
N GLY A 307 -13.88 -10.72 1.31
CA GLY A 307 -13.36 -11.45 2.45
C GLY A 307 -13.73 -10.77 3.78
N GLU A 308 -13.31 -11.38 4.90
CA GLU A 308 -13.51 -10.83 6.26
C GLU A 308 -12.84 -9.46 6.48
N ASP A 309 -11.83 -9.14 5.70
CA ASP A 309 -11.06 -7.89 5.73
C ASP A 309 -11.60 -6.83 4.75
N GLY A 310 -12.70 -7.12 4.04
CA GLY A 310 -13.28 -6.27 3.00
C GLY A 310 -12.53 -6.28 1.68
N LEU A 311 -11.42 -7.01 1.58
CA LEU A 311 -10.70 -7.23 0.33
C LEU A 311 -11.38 -8.32 -0.51
N PRO A 312 -11.16 -8.37 -1.84
CA PRO A 312 -11.63 -9.48 -2.66
C PRO A 312 -11.11 -10.83 -2.14
N ARG A 313 -11.97 -11.84 -2.10
CA ARG A 313 -11.57 -13.19 -1.67
C ARG A 313 -10.51 -13.77 -2.58
N HIS A 314 -9.48 -14.31 -1.97
CA HIS A 314 -8.36 -14.92 -2.69
C HIS A 314 -7.67 -16.01 -1.86
N ASP A 315 -7.02 -16.95 -2.53
CA ASP A 315 -6.01 -17.82 -1.89
C ASP A 315 -4.62 -17.34 -2.31
N ARG A 316 -3.91 -16.70 -1.37
CA ARG A 316 -2.55 -16.18 -1.57
C ARG A 316 -2.39 -15.31 -2.84
N GLY A 317 -3.40 -14.50 -3.15
CA GLY A 317 -3.43 -13.62 -4.32
C GLY A 317 -4.05 -14.21 -5.58
N VAL A 318 -4.41 -15.49 -5.61
CA VAL A 318 -5.25 -16.06 -6.68
C VAL A 318 -6.70 -15.78 -6.32
N ALA A 319 -7.40 -15.00 -7.15
CA ALA A 319 -8.81 -14.70 -6.95
C ALA A 319 -9.70 -15.92 -7.22
N GLU A 320 -10.96 -15.87 -6.75
CA GLU A 320 -11.99 -16.85 -7.14
C GLU A 320 -12.34 -16.71 -8.62
N GLU A 321 -12.17 -15.52 -9.18
CA GLU A 321 -12.37 -15.23 -10.60
C GLU A 321 -11.18 -15.74 -11.42
N PRO A 322 -11.37 -16.70 -12.36
CA PRO A 322 -10.27 -17.32 -13.11
C PRO A 322 -9.47 -16.31 -13.92
N GLY A 323 -8.15 -16.36 -13.79
CA GLY A 323 -7.22 -15.44 -14.48
C GLY A 323 -7.00 -14.10 -13.78
N LEU A 324 -7.71 -13.84 -12.67
CA LEU A 324 -7.49 -12.65 -11.86
C LEU A 324 -6.56 -12.96 -10.66
N TYR A 325 -5.62 -12.06 -10.43
CA TYR A 325 -4.62 -12.19 -9.38
C TYR A 325 -4.44 -10.86 -8.65
N PHE A 326 -4.00 -10.93 -7.38
CA PHE A 326 -3.67 -9.77 -6.56
C PHE A 326 -2.24 -9.89 -6.04
N LEU A 327 -1.52 -8.76 -5.95
CA LEU A 327 -0.19 -8.71 -5.36
C LEU A 327 -0.04 -7.47 -4.46
N GLY A 328 0.43 -7.71 -3.23
CA GLY A 328 0.68 -6.66 -2.25
C GLY A 328 -0.51 -6.34 -1.35
N LEU A 329 -1.50 -7.25 -1.24
CA LEU A 329 -2.61 -7.11 -0.30
C LEU A 329 -2.16 -7.35 1.14
N PHE A 330 -2.89 -6.72 2.07
CA PHE A 330 -2.72 -6.94 3.50
C PHE A 330 -2.77 -8.43 3.82
N PHE A 331 -1.72 -8.91 4.48
CA PHE A 331 -1.60 -10.30 4.89
C PHE A 331 -1.96 -11.32 3.78
N GLN A 332 -1.66 -11.02 2.53
CA GLN A 332 -1.99 -11.88 1.37
C GLN A 332 -1.55 -13.34 1.58
N TYR A 333 -0.40 -13.55 2.23
CA TYR A 333 0.10 -14.84 2.68
C TYR A 333 0.76 -14.76 4.07
N ALA A 334 1.49 -13.69 4.36
CA ALA A 334 2.21 -13.47 5.61
C ALA A 334 2.17 -11.99 5.99
N VAL A 335 2.59 -11.67 7.20
CA VAL A 335 2.76 -10.27 7.66
C VAL A 335 3.54 -9.42 6.66
N ALA A 336 4.56 -10.01 6.02
CA ALA A 336 5.42 -9.27 5.09
C ALA A 336 4.79 -9.03 3.71
N SER A 337 3.61 -9.60 3.37
CA SER A 337 3.07 -9.59 2.00
C SER A 337 2.78 -8.19 1.45
N GLU A 338 2.35 -7.26 2.29
CA GLU A 338 2.09 -5.85 1.92
C GLU A 338 3.35 -4.98 1.92
N THR A 339 4.48 -5.52 2.43
CA THR A 339 5.75 -4.81 2.48
C THR A 339 6.64 -5.18 1.30
N ILE A 340 7.56 -4.29 0.92
CA ILE A 340 8.48 -4.48 -0.20
C ILE A 340 9.20 -5.84 -0.14
N GLN A 341 9.66 -6.22 1.03
CA GLN A 341 10.39 -7.49 1.23
C GLN A 341 9.56 -8.77 1.01
N GLY A 342 8.23 -8.70 1.12
CA GLY A 342 7.33 -9.84 0.92
C GLY A 342 6.96 -10.09 -0.53
N LEU A 343 6.95 -9.02 -1.35
CA LEU A 343 6.47 -9.04 -2.73
C LEU A 343 7.17 -10.08 -3.60
N ALA A 344 8.50 -10.20 -3.50
CA ALA A 344 9.27 -11.13 -4.32
C ALA A 344 8.86 -12.60 -4.16
N ARG A 345 8.55 -13.02 -2.92
CA ARG A 345 8.07 -14.38 -2.64
C ARG A 345 6.68 -14.62 -3.24
N ASP A 346 5.78 -13.65 -3.04
CA ASP A 346 4.39 -13.80 -3.45
C ASP A 346 4.25 -13.67 -4.97
N ALA A 347 4.96 -12.76 -5.62
CA ALA A 347 5.01 -12.65 -7.07
C ALA A 347 5.57 -13.91 -7.74
N ARG A 348 6.70 -14.45 -7.26
CA ARG A 348 7.27 -15.70 -7.78
C ARG A 348 6.30 -16.87 -7.66
N TRP A 349 5.54 -16.92 -6.57
CA TRP A 349 4.54 -17.96 -6.39
C TRP A 349 3.37 -17.78 -7.36
N LEU A 350 2.86 -16.55 -7.57
CA LEU A 350 1.80 -16.25 -8.53
C LEU A 350 2.20 -16.64 -9.96
N VAL A 351 3.40 -16.27 -10.42
CA VAL A 351 3.88 -16.65 -11.76
C VAL A 351 3.89 -18.17 -11.94
N ARG A 352 4.30 -18.91 -10.91
CA ARG A 352 4.24 -20.39 -10.95
C ARG A 352 2.80 -20.93 -11.06
N GLN A 353 1.81 -20.28 -10.39
CA GLN A 353 0.41 -20.68 -10.52
C GLN A 353 -0.13 -20.37 -11.93
N MET A 354 0.17 -19.19 -12.47
CA MET A 354 -0.22 -18.79 -13.83
C MET A 354 0.24 -19.80 -14.87
N ARG A 355 1.50 -20.24 -14.77
CA ARG A 355 2.06 -21.25 -15.72
C ARG A 355 1.41 -22.63 -15.59
N ARG A 356 1.04 -23.04 -14.36
CA ARG A 356 0.33 -24.30 -14.14
C ARG A 356 -1.07 -24.29 -14.75
N THR A 357 -1.80 -23.19 -14.60
CA THR A 357 -3.16 -23.06 -15.19
C THR A 357 -3.14 -22.92 -16.69
N ALA A 358 -2.10 -22.32 -17.28
CA ALA A 358 -1.91 -22.24 -18.73
C ALA A 358 -1.63 -23.62 -19.37
N SER A 359 -0.99 -24.52 -18.63
CA SER A 359 -0.62 -25.87 -19.10
C SER A 359 -1.80 -26.88 -19.02
N THR A 360 -2.91 -26.51 -18.39
CA THR A 360 -4.11 -27.38 -18.33
C THR A 360 -5.01 -27.04 -19.51
N PRO A 361 -5.28 -28.00 -20.46
CA PRO A 361 -6.16 -27.72 -21.57
C PRO A 361 -7.52 -27.22 -21.08
N ARG A 362 -8.02 -26.11 -21.61
CA ARG A 362 -9.40 -25.65 -21.37
C ARG A 362 -10.33 -26.75 -21.93
N THR A 363 -10.88 -27.58 -21.05
CA THR A 363 -12.01 -28.45 -21.44
C THR A 363 -13.13 -27.52 -21.92
N ALA A 364 -13.46 -27.64 -23.21
CA ALA A 364 -14.62 -26.97 -23.77
C ALA A 364 -15.88 -27.38 -22.97
N PRO A 365 -16.84 -26.45 -22.77
CA PRO A 365 -18.10 -26.80 -22.14
C PRO A 365 -18.68 -28.01 -22.91
N SER A 366 -18.95 -29.09 -22.18
CA SER A 366 -19.63 -30.24 -22.76
C SER A 366 -21.00 -29.77 -23.29
N GLU A 367 -21.19 -29.81 -24.60
CA GLU A 367 -22.52 -29.70 -25.20
C GLU A 367 -23.43 -30.69 -24.47
N LEU A 368 -24.41 -30.18 -23.76
CA LEU A 368 -25.51 -30.96 -23.22
C LEU A 368 -26.19 -31.65 -24.42
N ARG A 369 -25.86 -32.93 -24.63
CA ARG A 369 -26.66 -33.78 -25.49
C ARG A 369 -28.07 -33.82 -24.91
N GLN A 370 -29.00 -33.21 -25.64
CA GLN A 370 -30.44 -33.45 -25.41
C GLN A 370 -30.71 -34.92 -25.70
N PRO A 371 -31.40 -35.64 -24.82
CA PRO A 371 -31.91 -36.97 -25.16
C PRO A 371 -33.07 -36.82 -26.13
N ALA A 372 -33.07 -37.70 -27.14
CA ALA A 372 -34.12 -37.86 -28.17
C ALA A 372 -35.43 -38.37 -27.55
#